data_db0b71c35bf5b4466debd9485f093e48
#
_entry.id   db0b71c35bf5b4466debd9485f093e48
#
_cell.length_a   1.000
_cell.length_b   1.000
_cell.length_c   1.000
_cell.angle_alpha   90.00
_cell.angle_beta   90.00
_cell.angle_gamma   90.00
#
_symmetry.space_group_name_H-M   'P 1'
#
loop_
_entity.id
_entity.type
_entity.pdbx_description
1 polymer ?
#
loop_
_entity_poly.entity_id
_entity_poly.type
_entity_poly.pdbx_seq_one_letter_code
_entity_poly.pdbx_strand_id
1 'polypeptide(L)'
;MAVASQGEWIANRAGGLPTSAPEPDELQCVERLMREMAHADGKLGESAAYHLSTGGKLLRARLALSGCAALELDGKNAICLAAACELLHNASLVHDDIQDRDVQRRGQASVWHRYGLNTAITLGDFLLVLGFQALARIECGERSRAALDRVFSERVVDVIRGQAKDLELAAAPRLSIADYEALARAKAGPLLSLPVEGALILSGTGASTRANARDCLNWFGVAYQLRDDLLEFGAPDCAATSDLRNGRLNAVLLHFLADSRNGQRHALSDFLSRGAERAGNDELDAWAARIRASGAFERAIDHFRACCMRSSQAADTLPRALGHMIKEFIATIQRKIDGLEPGGADRNRQKRARAARGV
;
A
#
# COMPACT_ATOMS: atom_id res chain seq x y z
N MET A 1 -19.65 -32.02 8.83
CA MET A 1 -19.50 -31.40 7.48
C MET A 1 -18.08 -31.65 7.03
N ALA A 2 -17.89 -32.35 5.92
CA ALA A 2 -16.61 -32.91 5.51
C ALA A 2 -15.62 -31.81 5.14
N VAL A 3 -14.44 -31.89 5.75
CA VAL A 3 -13.25 -31.12 5.38
C VAL A 3 -12.78 -31.72 4.04
N ALA A 4 -12.91 -30.96 2.94
CA ALA A 4 -12.35 -31.34 1.66
C ALA A 4 -10.85 -31.59 1.83
N SER A 5 -10.38 -32.75 1.38
CA SER A 5 -8.99 -33.19 1.56
C SER A 5 -8.03 -32.27 0.81
N GLN A 6 -6.92 -31.95 1.44
CA GLN A 6 -5.86 -31.07 0.94
C GLN A 6 -5.23 -31.50 -0.42
N GLY A 7 -5.63 -32.66 -0.95
CA GLY A 7 -5.14 -33.24 -2.23
C GLY A 7 -5.84 -32.73 -3.49
N GLU A 8 -7.03 -32.15 -3.40
CA GLU A 8 -7.79 -31.68 -4.57
C GLU A 8 -7.37 -30.32 -5.11
N TRP A 9 -6.58 -29.56 -4.35
CA TRP A 9 -6.14 -28.22 -4.71
C TRP A 9 -5.03 -28.16 -5.76
N ILE A 10 -4.26 -29.26 -5.91
CA ILE A 10 -3.08 -29.31 -6.78
C ILE A 10 -3.46 -29.68 -8.24
N ALA A 11 -4.61 -30.31 -8.44
CA ALA A 11 -4.98 -30.90 -9.74
C ALA A 11 -5.57 -29.91 -10.76
N ASN A 12 -5.96 -28.69 -10.38
CA ASN A 12 -6.73 -27.79 -11.25
C ASN A 12 -5.91 -26.72 -11.99
N ARG A 13 -4.58 -26.72 -11.91
CA ARG A 13 -3.70 -25.76 -12.61
C ARG A 13 -3.02 -26.27 -13.88
N ALA A 14 -3.43 -27.41 -14.40
CA ALA A 14 -2.88 -27.93 -15.67
C ALA A 14 -3.58 -27.27 -16.86
N GLY A 15 -2.99 -26.22 -17.44
CA GLY A 15 -3.28 -25.83 -18.82
C GLY A 15 -3.69 -24.40 -19.16
N GLY A 16 -3.54 -23.40 -18.26
CA GLY A 16 -3.79 -22.00 -18.62
C GLY A 16 -2.63 -21.10 -18.20
N LEU A 17 -2.33 -20.04 -18.97
CA LEU A 17 -1.48 -18.94 -18.50
C LEU A 17 -2.05 -18.45 -17.16
N PRO A 18 -1.22 -18.27 -16.10
CA PRO A 18 -1.72 -17.83 -14.80
C PRO A 18 -2.45 -16.52 -14.97
N THR A 19 -3.73 -16.50 -14.59
CA THR A 19 -4.49 -15.25 -14.48
C THR A 19 -3.81 -14.40 -13.40
N SER A 20 -3.51 -13.14 -13.70
CA SER A 20 -2.71 -12.25 -12.86
C SER A 20 -3.32 -11.91 -11.50
N ALA A 21 -4.58 -12.22 -11.28
CA ALA A 21 -5.27 -12.01 -10.01
C ALA A 21 -5.35 -13.31 -9.20
N PRO A 22 -5.04 -13.28 -7.87
CA PRO A 22 -5.22 -14.44 -7.00
C PRO A 22 -6.69 -14.82 -6.91
N GLU A 23 -6.94 -16.13 -6.82
CA GLU A 23 -8.29 -16.65 -6.65
C GLU A 23 -8.90 -16.16 -5.32
N PRO A 24 -10.22 -15.90 -5.25
CA PRO A 24 -10.89 -15.46 -4.03
C PRO A 24 -10.62 -16.41 -2.85
N ASP A 25 -10.56 -17.70 -3.09
CA ASP A 25 -10.31 -18.73 -2.08
C ASP A 25 -8.88 -18.64 -1.49
N GLU A 26 -7.88 -18.26 -2.28
CA GLU A 26 -6.50 -18.08 -1.81
C GLU A 26 -6.42 -16.92 -0.80
N LEU A 27 -7.08 -15.80 -1.08
CA LEU A 27 -7.15 -14.66 -0.17
C LEU A 27 -7.89 -15.01 1.13
N GLN A 28 -8.98 -15.79 1.05
CA GLN A 28 -9.68 -16.28 2.24
C GLN A 28 -8.79 -17.21 3.08
N CYS A 29 -7.96 -18.04 2.46
CA CYS A 29 -6.97 -18.85 3.16
C CYS A 29 -5.94 -18.00 3.90
N VAL A 30 -5.45 -16.90 3.29
CA VAL A 30 -4.54 -15.96 3.96
C VAL A 30 -5.22 -15.31 5.16
N GLU A 31 -6.43 -14.79 5.00
CA GLU A 31 -7.17 -14.16 6.10
C GLU A 31 -7.47 -15.14 7.24
N ARG A 32 -7.84 -16.39 6.91
CA ARG A 32 -8.05 -17.44 7.89
C ARG A 32 -6.77 -17.73 8.66
N LEU A 33 -5.64 -17.93 7.96
CA LEU A 33 -4.35 -18.16 8.59
C LEU A 33 -3.95 -17.02 9.54
N MET A 34 -4.12 -15.76 9.11
CA MET A 34 -3.82 -14.61 9.96
C MET A 34 -4.69 -14.57 11.21
N ARG A 35 -6.00 -14.87 11.11
CA ARG A 35 -6.92 -14.93 12.27
C ARG A 35 -6.59 -16.08 13.21
N GLU A 36 -6.27 -17.26 12.67
CA GLU A 36 -5.85 -18.42 13.46
C GLU A 36 -4.57 -18.12 14.25
N MET A 37 -3.59 -17.50 13.61
CA MET A 37 -2.32 -17.12 14.25
C MET A 37 -2.50 -16.02 15.30
N ALA A 38 -3.41 -15.07 15.05
CA ALA A 38 -3.68 -13.95 15.95
C ALA A 38 -4.66 -14.31 17.09
N HIS A 39 -5.05 -15.59 17.20
CA HIS A 39 -5.88 -16.04 18.32
C HIS A 39 -5.11 -15.93 19.64
N ALA A 40 -5.68 -15.21 20.59
CA ALA A 40 -5.15 -15.02 21.94
C ALA A 40 -6.29 -14.73 22.91
N ASP A 41 -6.08 -14.97 24.20
CA ASP A 41 -7.05 -14.67 25.23
C ASP A 41 -7.11 -13.17 25.59
N GLY A 42 -8.24 -12.73 26.12
CA GLY A 42 -8.46 -11.41 26.68
C GLY A 42 -8.38 -10.28 25.63
N LYS A 43 -8.03 -9.08 26.09
CA LYS A 43 -8.04 -7.87 25.26
C LYS A 43 -7.12 -7.93 24.05
N LEU A 44 -6.02 -8.68 24.11
CA LEU A 44 -5.12 -8.84 22.98
C LEU A 44 -5.82 -9.58 21.83
N GLY A 45 -6.44 -10.74 22.11
CA GLY A 45 -7.18 -11.50 21.11
C GLY A 45 -8.41 -10.75 20.59
N GLU A 46 -9.17 -10.07 21.47
CA GLU A 46 -10.31 -9.25 21.06
C GLU A 46 -9.88 -8.12 20.12
N SER A 47 -8.80 -7.42 20.43
CA SER A 47 -8.28 -6.32 19.59
C SER A 47 -7.70 -6.80 18.28
N ALA A 48 -7.03 -7.97 18.26
CA ALA A 48 -6.53 -8.61 17.04
C ALA A 48 -7.67 -9.02 16.11
N ALA A 49 -8.68 -9.73 16.64
CA ALA A 49 -9.87 -10.13 15.89
C ALA A 49 -10.61 -8.91 15.32
N TYR A 50 -10.78 -7.86 16.14
CA TYR A 50 -11.39 -6.61 15.69
C TYR A 50 -10.60 -5.97 14.55
N HIS A 51 -9.28 -5.76 14.72
CA HIS A 51 -8.46 -5.11 13.70
C HIS A 51 -8.47 -5.90 12.37
N LEU A 52 -8.27 -7.21 12.42
CA LEU A 52 -8.28 -8.07 11.23
C LEU A 52 -9.68 -8.20 10.59
N SER A 53 -10.77 -7.94 11.33
CA SER A 53 -12.13 -7.94 10.78
C SER A 53 -12.49 -6.65 10.03
N THR A 54 -11.74 -5.55 10.21
CA THR A 54 -12.01 -4.29 9.50
C THR A 54 -11.79 -4.38 7.99
N GLY A 55 -11.27 -5.51 7.51
CA GLY A 55 -11.01 -5.79 6.11
C GLY A 55 -9.82 -5.03 5.55
N GLY A 56 -9.74 -4.95 4.24
CA GLY A 56 -8.67 -4.26 3.53
C GLY A 56 -8.58 -4.72 2.08
N LYS A 57 -7.70 -4.05 1.30
CA LYS A 57 -7.49 -4.41 -0.11
C LYS A 57 -6.57 -5.63 -0.28
N LEU A 58 -5.93 -6.08 0.81
CA LEU A 58 -4.96 -7.19 0.86
C LEU A 58 -3.90 -7.10 -0.25
N LEU A 59 -3.37 -5.90 -0.50
CA LEU A 59 -2.48 -5.66 -1.63
C LEU A 59 -1.18 -6.45 -1.54
N ARG A 60 -0.61 -6.59 -0.34
CA ARG A 60 0.64 -7.33 -0.10
C ARG A 60 0.41 -8.83 -0.30
N ALA A 61 -0.71 -9.34 0.19
CA ALA A 61 -1.10 -10.72 -0.06
C ALA A 61 -1.31 -10.99 -1.56
N ARG A 62 -2.01 -10.09 -2.25
CA ARG A 62 -2.19 -10.20 -3.71
C ARG A 62 -0.85 -10.22 -4.46
N LEU A 63 0.08 -9.33 -4.11
CA LEU A 63 1.42 -9.31 -4.71
C LEU A 63 2.20 -10.60 -4.42
N ALA A 64 2.11 -11.16 -3.20
CA ALA A 64 2.76 -12.42 -2.84
C ALA A 64 2.17 -13.60 -3.61
N LEU A 65 0.84 -13.76 -3.59
CA LEU A 65 0.14 -14.86 -4.26
C LEU A 65 0.36 -14.79 -5.78
N SER A 66 0.16 -13.61 -6.40
CA SER A 66 0.37 -13.44 -7.84
C SER A 66 1.85 -13.61 -8.23
N GLY A 67 2.78 -13.13 -7.39
CA GLY A 67 4.22 -13.30 -7.62
C GLY A 67 4.64 -14.77 -7.53
N CYS A 68 4.14 -15.51 -6.55
CA CYS A 68 4.36 -16.95 -6.43
C CYS A 68 3.75 -17.72 -7.62
N ALA A 69 2.53 -17.36 -8.03
CA ALA A 69 1.87 -17.98 -9.19
C ALA A 69 2.65 -17.71 -10.51
N ALA A 70 3.14 -16.47 -10.70
CA ALA A 70 3.96 -16.11 -11.86
C ALA A 70 5.30 -16.86 -11.92
N LEU A 71 5.78 -17.38 -10.80
CA LEU A 71 7.02 -18.15 -10.65
C LEU A 71 6.74 -19.65 -10.41
N GLU A 72 5.50 -20.10 -10.58
CA GLU A 72 5.06 -21.51 -10.47
C GLU A 72 5.41 -22.14 -9.10
N LEU A 73 5.31 -21.36 -8.02
CA LEU A 73 5.62 -21.80 -6.67
C LEU A 73 4.44 -22.46 -5.97
N ASP A 74 4.74 -23.27 -4.95
CA ASP A 74 3.74 -23.98 -4.14
C ASP A 74 2.78 -23.03 -3.44
N GLY A 75 1.47 -23.35 -3.50
CA GLY A 75 0.40 -22.53 -2.94
C GLY A 75 0.44 -22.40 -1.41
N LYS A 76 0.93 -23.42 -0.67
CA LYS A 76 1.07 -23.33 0.80
C LYS A 76 2.11 -22.30 1.18
N ASN A 77 3.26 -22.32 0.52
CA ASN A 77 4.32 -21.34 0.72
C ASN A 77 3.86 -19.94 0.32
N ALA A 78 3.08 -19.80 -0.76
CA ALA A 78 2.50 -18.54 -1.19
C ALA A 78 1.56 -17.94 -0.13
N ILE A 79 0.68 -18.76 0.48
CA ILE A 79 -0.23 -18.33 1.55
C ILE A 79 0.56 -17.88 2.80
N CYS A 80 1.60 -18.63 3.22
CA CYS A 80 2.43 -18.26 4.35
C CYS A 80 3.18 -16.93 4.11
N LEU A 81 3.76 -16.75 2.91
CA LEU A 81 4.43 -15.51 2.52
C LEU A 81 3.43 -14.33 2.50
N ALA A 82 2.25 -14.54 1.94
CA ALA A 82 1.19 -13.53 1.88
C ALA A 82 0.74 -13.11 3.28
N ALA A 83 0.53 -14.08 4.18
CA ALA A 83 0.16 -13.82 5.58
C ALA A 83 1.27 -13.06 6.31
N ALA A 84 2.55 -13.44 6.15
CA ALA A 84 3.69 -12.74 6.74
C ALA A 84 3.73 -11.26 6.33
N CYS A 85 3.57 -10.98 5.04
CA CYS A 85 3.58 -9.62 4.51
C CYS A 85 2.38 -8.78 4.98
N GLU A 86 1.17 -9.35 5.04
CA GLU A 86 -0.02 -8.64 5.53
C GLU A 86 0.01 -8.44 7.04
N LEU A 87 0.53 -9.39 7.83
CA LEU A 87 0.70 -9.22 9.28
C LEU A 87 1.67 -8.08 9.59
N LEU A 88 2.81 -8.00 8.90
CA LEU A 88 3.73 -6.87 9.01
C LEU A 88 3.04 -5.54 8.66
N HIS A 89 2.27 -5.52 7.58
CA HIS A 89 1.52 -4.32 7.20
C HIS A 89 0.46 -3.94 8.24
N ASN A 90 -0.29 -4.90 8.78
CA ASN A 90 -1.29 -4.61 9.81
C ASN A 90 -0.63 -4.12 11.11
N ALA A 91 0.56 -4.64 11.48
CA ALA A 91 1.36 -4.11 12.57
C ALA A 91 1.71 -2.62 12.35
N SER A 92 2.19 -2.27 11.14
CA SER A 92 2.50 -0.88 10.82
C SER A 92 1.26 0.02 10.90
N LEU A 93 0.10 -0.44 10.43
CA LEU A 93 -1.14 0.35 10.49
C LEU A 93 -1.58 0.64 11.94
N VAL A 94 -1.44 -0.34 12.84
CA VAL A 94 -1.79 -0.14 14.26
C VAL A 94 -0.88 0.89 14.91
N HIS A 95 0.42 0.85 14.61
CA HIS A 95 1.39 1.83 15.12
C HIS A 95 1.22 3.20 14.46
N ASP A 96 0.95 3.27 13.15
CA ASP A 96 0.66 4.51 12.42
C ASP A 96 -0.54 5.23 13.02
N ASP A 97 -1.66 4.52 13.31
CA ASP A 97 -2.85 5.11 13.92
C ASP A 97 -2.55 5.81 15.26
N ILE A 98 -1.64 5.25 16.07
CA ILE A 98 -1.20 5.85 17.33
C ILE A 98 -0.40 7.11 17.08
N GLN A 99 0.58 7.05 16.20
CA GLN A 99 1.53 8.13 15.92
C GLN A 99 0.85 9.30 15.23
N ASP A 100 -0.10 9.02 14.34
CA ASP A 100 -0.89 9.98 13.60
C ASP A 100 -2.11 10.49 14.39
N ARG A 101 -2.41 9.87 15.54
CA ARG A 101 -3.62 10.12 16.35
C ARG A 101 -4.90 9.92 15.56
N ASP A 102 -4.89 9.02 14.59
CA ASP A 102 -6.05 8.70 13.77
C ASP A 102 -7.08 7.92 14.60
N VAL A 103 -8.21 8.54 14.87
CA VAL A 103 -9.29 7.94 15.69
C VAL A 103 -10.12 6.92 14.91
N GLN A 104 -9.99 6.90 13.58
CA GLN A 104 -10.71 5.99 12.70
C GLN A 104 -9.80 5.34 11.66
N ARG A 105 -10.06 4.06 11.36
CA ARG A 105 -9.42 3.28 10.30
C ARG A 105 -10.49 2.52 9.51
N ARG A 106 -10.56 2.74 8.20
CA ARG A 106 -11.53 2.08 7.31
C ARG A 106 -13.00 2.29 7.74
N GLY A 107 -13.32 3.49 8.26
CA GLY A 107 -14.66 3.86 8.72
C GLY A 107 -15.04 3.27 10.08
N GLN A 108 -14.12 2.62 10.78
CA GLN A 108 -14.31 2.11 12.14
C GLN A 108 -13.31 2.76 13.11
N ALA A 109 -13.59 2.71 14.42
CA ALA A 109 -12.66 3.23 15.40
C ALA A 109 -11.30 2.52 15.29
N SER A 110 -10.19 3.28 15.36
CA SER A 110 -8.85 2.68 15.42
C SER A 110 -8.65 1.89 16.72
N VAL A 111 -7.69 0.97 16.73
CA VAL A 111 -7.47 0.10 17.91
C VAL A 111 -7.13 0.91 19.16
N TRP A 112 -6.24 1.91 19.03
CA TRP A 112 -5.86 2.74 20.17
C TRP A 112 -7.03 3.56 20.71
N HIS A 113 -7.94 4.00 19.87
CA HIS A 113 -9.13 4.76 20.28
C HIS A 113 -10.16 3.84 20.96
N ARG A 114 -10.33 2.59 20.50
CA ARG A 114 -11.31 1.64 21.03
C ARG A 114 -10.83 0.87 22.27
N TYR A 115 -9.58 0.41 22.27
CA TYR A 115 -9.02 -0.48 23.29
C TYR A 115 -7.95 0.17 24.17
N GLY A 116 -7.58 1.41 23.87
CA GLY A 116 -6.55 2.18 24.57
C GLY A 116 -5.15 1.99 23.98
N LEU A 117 -4.29 2.98 24.28
CA LEU A 117 -2.93 3.10 23.76
C LEU A 117 -2.07 1.86 24.03
N ASN A 118 -2.06 1.40 25.29
CA ASN A 118 -1.22 0.27 25.69
C ASN A 118 -1.59 -1.03 24.94
N THR A 119 -2.90 -1.30 24.76
CA THR A 119 -3.37 -2.45 24.00
C THR A 119 -2.96 -2.33 22.53
N ALA A 120 -3.03 -1.16 21.94
CA ALA A 120 -2.65 -0.95 20.54
C ALA A 120 -1.14 -1.13 20.32
N ILE A 121 -0.28 -0.62 21.21
CA ILE A 121 1.18 -0.87 21.15
C ILE A 121 1.45 -2.37 21.19
N THR A 122 0.88 -3.06 22.19
CA THR A 122 1.07 -4.53 22.35
C THR A 122 0.56 -5.30 21.14
N LEU A 123 -0.57 -4.88 20.54
CA LEU A 123 -1.10 -5.53 19.34
C LEU A 123 -0.18 -5.33 18.13
N GLY A 124 0.38 -4.13 17.93
CA GLY A 124 1.32 -3.88 16.85
C GLY A 124 2.55 -4.78 16.95
N ASP A 125 3.15 -4.89 18.15
CA ASP A 125 4.29 -5.79 18.41
C ASP A 125 3.90 -7.26 18.18
N PHE A 126 2.72 -7.67 18.65
CA PHE A 126 2.19 -9.04 18.47
C PHE A 126 2.04 -9.39 16.99
N LEU A 127 1.38 -8.53 16.19
CA LEU A 127 1.21 -8.77 14.76
C LEU A 127 2.56 -8.80 14.01
N LEU A 128 3.52 -7.97 14.41
CA LEU A 128 4.87 -7.99 13.85
C LEU A 128 5.55 -9.35 14.06
N VAL A 129 5.50 -9.87 15.29
CA VAL A 129 6.09 -11.18 15.62
C VAL A 129 5.36 -12.32 14.91
N LEU A 130 4.04 -12.25 14.78
CA LEU A 130 3.27 -13.20 13.97
C LEU A 130 3.69 -13.21 12.50
N GLY A 131 4.14 -12.07 11.95
CA GLY A 131 4.72 -12.02 10.61
C GLY A 131 5.96 -12.93 10.48
N PHE A 132 6.88 -12.90 11.45
CA PHE A 132 8.01 -13.82 11.50
C PHE A 132 7.57 -15.29 11.69
N GLN A 133 6.57 -15.54 12.50
CA GLN A 133 6.03 -16.90 12.67
C GLN A 133 5.38 -17.44 11.39
N ALA A 134 4.66 -16.61 10.63
CA ALA A 134 4.11 -16.99 9.33
C ALA A 134 5.22 -17.31 8.33
N LEU A 135 6.29 -16.50 8.29
CA LEU A 135 7.46 -16.75 7.46
C LEU A 135 8.13 -18.09 7.84
N ALA A 136 8.24 -18.42 9.13
CA ALA A 136 8.83 -19.67 9.62
C ALA A 136 8.06 -20.94 9.18
N ARG A 137 6.77 -20.81 8.82
CA ARG A 137 5.95 -21.93 8.30
C ARG A 137 6.23 -22.26 6.82
N ILE A 138 7.00 -21.44 6.11
CA ILE A 138 7.35 -21.70 4.70
C ILE A 138 8.30 -22.89 4.65
N GLU A 139 7.99 -23.90 3.84
CA GLU A 139 8.83 -25.06 3.61
C GLU A 139 9.81 -24.79 2.46
N CYS A 140 11.09 -24.64 2.76
CA CYS A 140 12.12 -24.37 1.75
C CYS A 140 13.50 -24.84 2.23
N GLY A 141 14.45 -24.94 1.29
CA GLY A 141 15.84 -25.31 1.63
C GLY A 141 16.55 -24.24 2.47
N GLU A 142 17.60 -24.65 3.20
CA GLU A 142 18.35 -23.79 4.14
C GLU A 142 18.81 -22.47 3.53
N ARG A 143 19.27 -22.47 2.29
CA ARG A 143 19.73 -21.26 1.59
C ARG A 143 18.60 -20.26 1.38
N SER A 144 17.43 -20.72 0.96
CA SER A 144 16.24 -19.87 0.80
C SER A 144 15.71 -19.40 2.14
N ARG A 145 15.74 -20.25 3.17
CA ARG A 145 15.38 -19.90 4.54
C ARG A 145 16.22 -18.73 5.05
N ALA A 146 17.55 -18.86 5.04
CA ALA A 146 18.45 -17.81 5.48
C ALA A 146 18.28 -16.49 4.69
N ALA A 147 17.98 -16.59 3.39
CA ALA A 147 17.72 -15.43 2.56
C ALA A 147 16.38 -14.76 2.88
N LEU A 148 15.32 -15.55 3.13
CA LEU A 148 13.98 -15.04 3.54
C LEU A 148 14.07 -14.33 4.89
N ASP A 149 14.66 -14.97 5.89
CA ASP A 149 14.77 -14.42 7.24
C ASP A 149 15.54 -13.09 7.22
N ARG A 150 16.64 -13.04 6.47
CA ARG A 150 17.43 -11.82 6.29
C ARG A 150 16.63 -10.73 5.60
N VAL A 151 16.00 -11.02 4.44
CA VAL A 151 15.25 -10.00 3.67
C VAL A 151 14.04 -9.51 4.45
N PHE A 152 13.31 -10.39 5.13
CA PHE A 152 12.17 -10.00 5.95
C PHE A 152 12.62 -9.05 7.07
N SER A 153 13.67 -9.39 7.82
CA SER A 153 14.18 -8.52 8.88
C SER A 153 14.72 -7.19 8.36
N GLU A 154 15.44 -7.18 7.22
CA GLU A 154 15.86 -5.95 6.56
C GLU A 154 14.66 -5.06 6.20
N ARG A 155 13.59 -5.62 5.61
CA ARG A 155 12.38 -4.85 5.26
C ARG A 155 11.65 -4.33 6.49
N VAL A 156 11.59 -5.08 7.58
CA VAL A 156 11.06 -4.61 8.87
C VAL A 156 11.84 -3.37 9.35
N VAL A 157 13.17 -3.46 9.35
CA VAL A 157 14.03 -2.32 9.73
C VAL A 157 13.81 -1.11 8.81
N ASP A 158 13.67 -1.33 7.49
CA ASP A 158 13.42 -0.26 6.53
C ASP A 158 12.06 0.42 6.76
N VAL A 159 11.00 -0.36 7.08
CA VAL A 159 9.68 0.18 7.44
C VAL A 159 9.77 1.06 8.67
N ILE A 160 10.44 0.58 9.73
CA ILE A 160 10.61 1.34 10.97
C ILE A 160 11.39 2.64 10.73
N ARG A 161 12.48 2.58 9.97
CA ARG A 161 13.27 3.78 9.59
C ARG A 161 12.46 4.75 8.74
N GLY A 162 11.66 4.22 7.80
CA GLY A 162 10.75 5.03 6.98
C GLY A 162 9.75 5.79 7.83
N GLN A 163 9.16 5.12 8.81
CA GLN A 163 8.22 5.74 9.74
C GLN A 163 8.87 6.77 10.67
N ALA A 164 10.07 6.48 11.20
CA ALA A 164 10.82 7.46 11.99
C ALA A 164 11.12 8.74 11.18
N LYS A 165 11.51 8.58 9.91
CA LYS A 165 11.76 9.70 9.00
C LYS A 165 10.47 10.50 8.70
N ASP A 166 9.32 9.82 8.57
CA ASP A 166 8.02 10.47 8.38
C ASP A 166 7.68 11.40 9.56
N LEU A 167 7.86 10.92 10.78
CA LEU A 167 7.65 11.71 11.99
C LEU A 167 8.60 12.93 12.11
N GLU A 168 9.87 12.76 11.71
CA GLU A 168 10.83 13.85 11.66
C GLU A 168 10.45 14.91 10.63
N LEU A 169 10.02 14.49 9.44
CA LEU A 169 9.65 15.39 8.35
C LEU A 169 8.30 16.06 8.56
N ALA A 170 7.37 15.43 9.29
CA ALA A 170 6.11 16.05 9.68
C ALA A 170 6.33 17.34 10.52
N ALA A 171 7.46 17.44 11.24
CA ALA A 171 7.86 18.62 11.99
C ALA A 171 8.73 19.61 11.16
N ALA A 172 9.10 19.27 9.92
CA ALA A 172 10.00 20.06 9.09
C ALA A 172 9.27 21.22 8.40
N PRO A 173 9.82 22.45 8.43
CA PRO A 173 9.14 23.64 7.88
C PRO A 173 9.08 23.68 6.34
N ARG A 174 9.79 22.80 5.64
CA ARG A 174 9.85 22.77 4.18
C ARG A 174 10.07 21.34 3.68
N LEU A 175 9.07 20.75 3.08
CA LEU A 175 9.18 19.51 2.30
C LEU A 175 9.24 19.84 0.81
N SER A 176 10.15 19.18 0.08
CA SER A 176 10.19 19.21 -1.37
C SER A 176 9.49 17.98 -1.99
N ILE A 177 9.22 18.02 -3.30
CA ILE A 177 8.73 16.84 -4.04
C ILE A 177 9.74 15.69 -3.95
N ALA A 178 11.05 15.97 -3.96
CA ALA A 178 12.08 14.95 -3.82
C ALA A 178 12.07 14.30 -2.42
N ASP A 179 11.83 15.09 -1.37
CA ASP A 179 11.66 14.55 0.00
C ASP A 179 10.42 13.66 0.10
N TYR A 180 9.32 14.07 -0.54
CA TYR A 180 8.10 13.26 -0.63
C TYR A 180 8.36 11.91 -1.33
N GLU A 181 9.02 11.92 -2.49
CA GLU A 181 9.39 10.68 -3.20
C GLU A 181 10.29 9.78 -2.31
N ALA A 182 11.29 10.36 -1.66
CA ALA A 182 12.19 9.62 -0.78
C ALA A 182 11.44 9.00 0.42
N LEU A 183 10.47 9.73 0.99
CA LEU A 183 9.64 9.26 2.08
C LEU A 183 8.68 8.15 1.64
N ALA A 184 7.98 8.34 0.52
CA ALA A 184 7.08 7.34 -0.05
C ALA A 184 7.83 6.03 -0.39
N ARG A 185 9.05 6.12 -0.92
CA ARG A 185 9.94 4.98 -1.14
C ARG A 185 10.35 4.29 0.17
N ALA A 186 10.68 5.05 1.20
CA ALA A 186 11.11 4.51 2.49
C ALA A 186 9.95 3.84 3.26
N LYS A 187 8.73 4.39 3.18
CA LYS A 187 7.55 3.92 3.92
C LYS A 187 6.82 2.80 3.17
N ALA A 188 6.46 3.02 1.91
CA ALA A 188 5.66 2.07 1.12
C ALA A 188 6.51 1.03 0.39
N GLY A 189 7.71 1.38 -0.08
CA GLY A 189 8.58 0.53 -0.87
C GLY A 189 8.89 -0.82 -0.23
N PRO A 190 9.37 -0.89 1.02
CA PRO A 190 9.69 -2.15 1.69
C PRO A 190 8.50 -3.09 1.83
N LEU A 191 7.32 -2.55 2.16
CA LEU A 191 6.07 -3.33 2.29
C LEU A 191 5.54 -3.88 0.96
N LEU A 192 5.84 -3.21 -0.15
CA LEU A 192 5.41 -3.64 -1.48
C LEU A 192 6.45 -4.53 -2.17
N SER A 193 7.76 -4.33 -1.90
CA SER A 193 8.80 -5.16 -2.47
C SER A 193 8.93 -6.53 -1.79
N LEU A 194 8.70 -6.60 -0.48
CA LEU A 194 8.85 -7.83 0.32
C LEU A 194 8.09 -9.04 -0.25
N PRO A 195 6.81 -8.94 -0.65
CA PRO A 195 6.06 -10.06 -1.24
C PRO A 195 6.75 -10.65 -2.48
N VAL A 196 7.23 -9.77 -3.37
CA VAL A 196 7.87 -10.17 -4.63
C VAL A 196 9.31 -10.64 -4.40
N GLU A 197 10.07 -9.98 -3.52
CA GLU A 197 11.41 -10.45 -3.12
C GLU A 197 11.34 -11.84 -2.48
N GLY A 198 10.33 -12.10 -1.64
CA GLY A 198 10.08 -13.41 -1.05
C GLY A 198 9.80 -14.49 -2.10
N ALA A 199 8.92 -14.21 -3.06
CA ALA A 199 8.64 -15.13 -4.16
C ALA A 199 9.90 -15.42 -5.00
N LEU A 200 10.71 -14.41 -5.32
CA LEU A 200 11.98 -14.56 -6.04
C LEU A 200 13.02 -15.38 -5.24
N ILE A 201 13.04 -15.28 -3.92
CA ILE A 201 13.92 -16.11 -3.08
C ILE A 201 13.47 -17.58 -3.14
N LEU A 202 12.16 -17.82 -3.02
CA LEU A 202 11.60 -19.18 -3.09
C LEU A 202 11.83 -19.84 -4.45
N SER A 203 11.82 -19.08 -5.54
CA SER A 203 12.15 -19.58 -6.88
C SER A 203 13.65 -19.80 -7.12
N GLY A 204 14.51 -19.50 -6.14
CA GLY A 204 15.96 -19.60 -6.29
C GLY A 204 16.60 -18.47 -7.10
N THR A 205 15.85 -17.40 -7.40
CA THR A 205 16.34 -16.29 -8.23
C THR A 205 17.45 -15.50 -7.56
N GLY A 206 18.44 -15.07 -8.34
CA GLY A 206 19.64 -14.38 -7.88
C GLY A 206 19.40 -12.98 -7.30
N ALA A 207 20.40 -12.45 -6.57
CA ALA A 207 20.31 -11.18 -5.85
C ALA A 207 20.10 -9.97 -6.79
N SER A 208 20.66 -9.99 -8.00
CA SER A 208 20.50 -8.90 -8.98
C SER A 208 19.05 -8.70 -9.38
N THR A 209 18.33 -9.78 -9.74
CA THR A 209 16.90 -9.71 -10.11
C THR A 209 16.04 -9.25 -8.92
N ARG A 210 16.39 -9.65 -7.69
CA ARG A 210 15.70 -9.16 -6.49
C ARG A 210 15.90 -7.66 -6.28
N ALA A 211 17.12 -7.15 -6.55
CA ALA A 211 17.38 -5.70 -6.48
C ALA A 211 16.57 -4.93 -7.53
N ASN A 212 16.45 -5.45 -8.76
CA ASN A 212 15.62 -4.87 -9.80
C ASN A 212 14.13 -4.86 -9.41
N ALA A 213 13.63 -5.96 -8.83
CA ALA A 213 12.26 -6.04 -8.34
C ALA A 213 12.00 -5.00 -7.23
N ARG A 214 12.96 -4.82 -6.32
CA ARG A 214 12.87 -3.79 -5.27
C ARG A 214 12.81 -2.39 -5.85
N ASP A 215 13.67 -2.04 -6.82
CA ASP A 215 13.60 -0.72 -7.47
C ASP A 215 12.27 -0.50 -8.19
N CYS A 216 11.80 -1.51 -8.92
CA CYS A 216 10.49 -1.51 -9.57
C CYS A 216 9.36 -1.22 -8.55
N LEU A 217 9.32 -1.95 -7.44
CA LEU A 217 8.26 -1.83 -6.43
C LEU A 217 8.42 -0.58 -5.56
N ASN A 218 9.62 -0.02 -5.43
CA ASN A 218 9.83 1.29 -4.83
C ASN A 218 9.14 2.40 -5.66
N TRP A 219 9.28 2.39 -6.97
CA TRP A 219 8.56 3.33 -7.84
C TRP A 219 7.05 3.08 -7.85
N PHE A 220 6.61 1.82 -7.80
CA PHE A 220 5.21 1.48 -7.60
C PHE A 220 4.68 2.04 -6.26
N GLY A 221 5.49 1.99 -5.20
CA GLY A 221 5.15 2.56 -3.89
C GLY A 221 4.92 4.07 -3.94
N VAL A 222 5.78 4.81 -4.64
CA VAL A 222 5.58 6.26 -4.86
C VAL A 222 4.29 6.50 -5.64
N ALA A 223 4.08 5.77 -6.74
CA ALA A 223 2.85 5.88 -7.52
C ALA A 223 1.60 5.54 -6.69
N TYR A 224 1.71 4.54 -5.81
CA TYR A 224 0.61 4.15 -4.94
C TYR A 224 0.24 5.25 -3.94
N GLN A 225 1.23 5.90 -3.33
CA GLN A 225 1.01 7.03 -2.43
C GLN A 225 0.43 8.24 -3.18
N LEU A 226 1.02 8.61 -4.33
CA LEU A 226 0.49 9.66 -5.19
C LEU A 226 -0.98 9.41 -5.58
N ARG A 227 -1.33 8.16 -5.90
CA ARG A 227 -2.72 7.79 -6.19
C ARG A 227 -3.65 8.06 -5.01
N ASP A 228 -3.25 7.69 -3.79
CA ASP A 228 -4.09 7.88 -2.60
C ASP A 228 -4.29 9.39 -2.35
N ASP A 229 -3.24 10.20 -2.45
CA ASP A 229 -3.31 11.67 -2.35
C ASP A 229 -4.23 12.28 -3.43
N LEU A 230 -4.10 11.81 -4.69
CA LEU A 230 -4.94 12.27 -5.81
C LEU A 230 -6.42 11.87 -5.65
N LEU A 231 -6.70 10.65 -5.18
CA LEU A 231 -8.07 10.18 -4.96
C LEU A 231 -8.75 10.98 -3.85
N GLU A 232 -8.02 11.31 -2.80
CA GLU A 232 -8.52 12.11 -1.70
C GLU A 232 -8.83 13.54 -2.17
N PHE A 233 -7.92 14.18 -2.91
CA PHE A 233 -8.09 15.54 -3.39
C PHE A 233 -9.10 15.67 -4.54
N GLY A 234 -9.28 14.64 -5.35
CA GLY A 234 -10.17 14.60 -6.52
C GLY A 234 -11.62 14.23 -6.23
N ALA A 235 -11.99 13.85 -5.00
CA ALA A 235 -13.35 13.46 -4.66
C ALA A 235 -14.33 14.64 -4.80
N PRO A 236 -15.52 14.45 -5.44
CA PRO A 236 -16.47 15.54 -5.74
C PRO A 236 -17.03 16.23 -4.49
N ASP A 237 -17.21 15.46 -3.41
CA ASP A 237 -17.79 15.92 -2.13
C ASP A 237 -16.70 16.38 -1.14
N CYS A 238 -15.47 16.52 -1.59
CA CYS A 238 -14.35 16.96 -0.77
C CYS A 238 -14.39 18.47 -0.57
N ALA A 239 -15.25 18.90 0.33
CA ALA A 239 -15.24 20.24 0.93
C ALA A 239 -13.99 20.42 1.77
N ALA A 240 -12.95 19.83 1.70
CA ALA A 240 -11.65 19.89 2.30
C ALA A 240 -11.08 18.48 2.49
N THR A 241 -9.98 18.18 1.84
CA THR A 241 -9.27 16.91 2.05
C THR A 241 -8.91 16.75 3.51
N SER A 242 -8.92 15.52 4.03
CA SER A 242 -8.54 15.27 5.41
C SER A 242 -7.11 15.78 5.67
N ASP A 243 -6.22 15.68 4.68
CA ASP A 243 -4.85 16.20 4.76
C ASP A 243 -4.80 17.72 4.93
N LEU A 244 -5.56 18.46 4.11
CA LEU A 244 -5.63 19.92 4.23
C LEU A 244 -6.22 20.32 5.58
N ARG A 245 -7.23 19.60 6.07
CA ARG A 245 -7.85 19.78 7.38
C ARG A 245 -6.86 19.47 8.51
N ASN A 246 -6.10 18.39 8.41
CA ASN A 246 -5.17 17.94 9.43
C ASN A 246 -3.78 18.61 9.33
N GLY A 247 -3.61 19.55 8.40
CA GLY A 247 -2.32 20.22 8.18
C GLY A 247 -1.23 19.34 7.62
N ARG A 248 -1.61 18.18 7.02
CA ARG A 248 -0.67 17.23 6.42
C ARG A 248 -0.33 17.61 4.98
N LEU A 249 0.96 17.61 4.66
CA LEU A 249 1.43 17.85 3.29
C LEU A 249 1.27 16.57 2.46
N ASN A 250 0.56 16.67 1.34
CA ASN A 250 0.44 15.63 0.33
C ASN A 250 1.04 16.09 -1.00
N ALA A 251 1.10 15.22 -2.00
CA ALA A 251 1.70 15.52 -3.29
C ALA A 251 1.07 16.73 -3.98
N VAL A 252 -0.26 16.90 -3.92
CA VAL A 252 -0.96 18.02 -4.55
C VAL A 252 -0.56 19.34 -3.92
N LEU A 253 -0.50 19.38 -2.57
CA LEU A 253 -0.05 20.56 -1.82
C LEU A 253 1.41 20.89 -2.09
N LEU A 254 2.27 19.90 -2.24
CA LEU A 254 3.69 20.09 -2.58
C LEU A 254 3.85 20.64 -3.98
N HIS A 255 3.10 20.16 -4.96
CA HIS A 255 3.08 20.74 -6.31
C HIS A 255 2.54 22.17 -6.33
N PHE A 256 1.56 22.50 -5.49
CA PHE A 256 1.11 23.87 -5.32
C PHE A 256 2.21 24.76 -4.72
N LEU A 257 2.87 24.30 -3.67
CA LEU A 257 3.96 25.03 -3.01
C LEU A 257 5.17 25.22 -3.94
N ALA A 258 5.49 24.24 -4.80
CA ALA A 258 6.63 24.32 -5.71
C ALA A 258 6.52 25.52 -6.65
N ASP A 259 5.34 25.82 -7.15
CA ASP A 259 5.09 26.91 -8.11
C ASP A 259 4.59 28.21 -7.48
N SER A 260 4.29 28.17 -6.16
CA SER A 260 3.76 29.33 -5.46
C SER A 260 4.82 30.41 -5.24
N ARG A 261 4.42 31.69 -5.37
CA ARG A 261 5.24 32.82 -4.93
C ARG A 261 5.36 32.84 -3.40
N ASN A 262 6.41 33.50 -2.89
CA ASN A 262 6.71 33.51 -1.45
C ASN A 262 5.51 33.87 -0.55
N GLY A 263 4.67 34.83 -0.93
CA GLY A 263 3.48 35.22 -0.15
C GLY A 263 2.43 34.09 -0.06
N GLN A 264 2.20 33.35 -1.14
CA GLN A 264 1.25 32.22 -1.12
C GLN A 264 1.78 31.03 -0.31
N ARG A 265 3.11 30.79 -0.38
CA ARG A 265 3.76 29.75 0.44
C ARG A 265 3.59 30.03 1.94
N HIS A 266 3.88 31.27 2.37
CA HIS A 266 3.69 31.66 3.77
C HIS A 266 2.23 31.53 4.20
N ALA A 267 1.29 32.02 3.39
CA ALA A 267 -0.12 31.95 3.70
C ALA A 267 -0.64 30.51 3.86
N LEU A 268 -0.22 29.56 2.99
CA LEU A 268 -0.59 28.16 3.13
C LEU A 268 0.11 27.52 4.33
N SER A 269 1.39 27.80 4.54
CA SER A 269 2.12 27.29 5.70
C SER A 269 1.50 27.73 7.02
N ASP A 270 1.12 29.01 7.12
CA ASP A 270 0.42 29.55 8.29
C ASP A 270 -0.97 28.93 8.48
N PHE A 271 -1.68 28.67 7.38
CA PHE A 271 -2.95 27.96 7.41
C PHE A 271 -2.78 26.54 7.95
N LEU A 272 -1.85 25.74 7.40
CA LEU A 272 -1.59 24.37 7.82
C LEU A 272 -1.11 24.29 9.27
N SER A 273 -0.28 25.24 9.73
CA SER A 273 0.25 25.25 11.10
C SER A 273 -0.80 25.58 12.17
N ARG A 274 -1.87 26.30 11.80
CA ARG A 274 -2.97 26.62 12.72
C ARG A 274 -3.85 25.40 13.03
N GLY A 275 -3.82 24.36 12.18
CA GLY A 275 -4.61 23.13 12.33
C GLY A 275 -6.10 23.31 12.04
N ALA A 276 -6.79 22.22 11.78
CA ALA A 276 -8.18 22.18 11.36
C ALA A 276 -9.18 22.74 12.38
N GLU A 277 -8.88 22.64 13.67
CA GLU A 277 -9.81 23.07 14.73
C GLU A 277 -10.08 24.58 14.71
N ARG A 278 -9.21 25.36 14.06
CA ARG A 278 -9.30 26.82 13.96
C ARG A 278 -9.69 27.34 12.58
N ALA A 279 -9.64 26.48 11.55
CA ALA A 279 -10.04 26.85 10.19
C ALA A 279 -11.51 26.54 9.98
N GLY A 280 -12.32 27.55 9.62
CA GLY A 280 -13.72 27.34 9.20
C GLY A 280 -13.79 26.56 7.88
N ASN A 281 -14.91 25.87 7.63
CA ASN A 281 -15.12 25.14 6.37
C ASN A 281 -14.95 26.06 5.14
N ASP A 282 -15.39 27.31 5.22
CA ASP A 282 -15.27 28.30 4.13
C ASP A 282 -13.80 28.59 3.76
N GLU A 283 -12.89 28.65 4.74
CA GLU A 283 -11.45 28.86 4.51
C GLU A 283 -10.81 27.62 3.86
N LEU A 284 -11.20 26.42 4.30
CA LEU A 284 -10.78 25.16 3.70
C LEU A 284 -11.22 25.06 2.23
N ASP A 285 -12.48 25.38 1.96
CA ASP A 285 -13.04 25.37 0.59
C ASP A 285 -12.35 26.37 -0.32
N ALA A 286 -12.04 27.58 0.21
CA ALA A 286 -11.28 28.60 -0.52
C ALA A 286 -9.87 28.13 -0.86
N TRP A 287 -9.16 27.44 0.06
CA TRP A 287 -7.86 26.86 -0.22
C TRP A 287 -7.94 25.74 -1.25
N ALA A 288 -8.90 24.80 -1.10
CA ALA A 288 -9.10 23.71 -2.05
C ALA A 288 -9.38 24.25 -3.48
N ALA A 289 -10.24 25.26 -3.61
CA ALA A 289 -10.53 25.90 -4.89
C ALA A 289 -9.28 26.57 -5.50
N ARG A 290 -8.48 27.29 -4.67
CA ARG A 290 -7.24 27.94 -5.12
C ARG A 290 -6.20 26.93 -5.60
N ILE A 291 -6.04 25.82 -4.88
CA ILE A 291 -5.09 24.76 -5.23
C ILE A 291 -5.52 24.10 -6.54
N ARG A 292 -6.81 23.78 -6.70
CA ARG A 292 -7.35 23.25 -7.98
C ARG A 292 -7.11 24.21 -9.15
N ALA A 293 -7.39 25.49 -8.97
CA ALA A 293 -7.20 26.50 -10.02
C ALA A 293 -5.73 26.75 -10.39
N SER A 294 -4.77 26.29 -9.60
CA SER A 294 -3.33 26.49 -9.84
C SER A 294 -2.70 25.51 -10.83
N GLY A 295 -3.41 24.45 -11.23
CA GLY A 295 -2.85 23.35 -12.02
C GLY A 295 -1.97 22.38 -11.20
N ALA A 296 -1.96 22.48 -9.88
CA ALA A 296 -1.18 21.60 -9.00
C ALA A 296 -1.67 20.13 -9.05
N PHE A 297 -2.96 19.95 -9.22
CA PHE A 297 -3.59 18.63 -9.32
C PHE A 297 -3.15 17.93 -10.61
N GLU A 298 -3.15 18.62 -11.74
CA GLU A 298 -2.69 18.12 -13.04
C GLU A 298 -1.20 17.74 -12.98
N ARG A 299 -0.36 18.57 -12.36
CA ARG A 299 1.07 18.25 -12.17
C ARG A 299 1.28 17.04 -11.28
N ALA A 300 0.47 16.85 -10.26
CA ALA A 300 0.52 15.64 -9.42
C ALA A 300 0.08 14.39 -10.23
N ILE A 301 -0.88 14.50 -11.15
CA ILE A 301 -1.24 13.42 -12.09
C ILE A 301 -0.07 13.08 -13.00
N ASP A 302 0.61 14.08 -13.56
CA ASP A 302 1.78 13.86 -14.44
C ASP A 302 2.92 13.21 -13.66
N HIS A 303 3.14 13.61 -12.41
CA HIS A 303 4.11 12.97 -11.51
C HIS A 303 3.75 11.50 -11.24
N PHE A 304 2.48 11.21 -10.94
CA PHE A 304 1.97 9.85 -10.79
C PHE A 304 2.24 9.00 -12.04
N ARG A 305 1.95 9.53 -13.24
CA ARG A 305 2.19 8.85 -14.51
C ARG A 305 3.67 8.58 -14.74
N ALA A 306 4.53 9.53 -14.41
CA ALA A 306 5.99 9.36 -14.50
C ALA A 306 6.49 8.24 -13.58
N CYS A 307 5.99 8.14 -12.34
CA CYS A 307 6.32 7.06 -11.42
C CYS A 307 5.81 5.70 -11.91
N CYS A 308 4.59 5.63 -12.44
CA CYS A 308 4.05 4.41 -13.07
C CYS A 308 4.91 3.96 -14.25
N MET A 309 5.36 4.89 -15.10
CA MET A 309 6.23 4.59 -16.23
C MET A 309 7.59 4.05 -15.78
N ARG A 310 8.24 4.67 -14.76
CA ARG A 310 9.51 4.18 -14.20
C ARG A 310 9.37 2.77 -13.63
N SER A 311 8.29 2.52 -12.87
CA SER A 311 8.00 1.17 -12.36
C SER A 311 7.77 0.17 -13.49
N SER A 312 7.02 0.53 -14.54
CA SER A 312 6.76 -0.33 -15.70
C SER A 312 8.03 -0.66 -16.48
N GLN A 313 8.93 0.31 -16.69
CA GLN A 313 10.23 0.10 -17.34
C GLN A 313 11.13 -0.82 -16.50
N ALA A 314 11.18 -0.62 -15.18
CA ALA A 314 11.93 -1.51 -14.29
C ALA A 314 11.36 -2.94 -14.31
N ALA A 315 10.05 -3.11 -14.46
CA ALA A 315 9.40 -4.43 -14.58
C ALA A 315 9.86 -5.21 -15.83
N ASP A 316 10.33 -4.53 -16.90
CA ASP A 316 10.86 -5.19 -18.10
C ASP A 316 12.19 -5.96 -17.85
N THR A 317 12.88 -5.63 -16.76
CA THR A 317 14.13 -6.33 -16.36
C THR A 317 13.89 -7.61 -15.55
N LEU A 318 12.62 -7.92 -15.23
CA LEU A 318 12.22 -9.07 -14.42
C LEU A 318 11.83 -10.28 -15.29
N PRO A 319 11.74 -11.49 -14.72
CA PRO A 319 11.16 -12.63 -15.42
C PRO A 319 9.81 -12.25 -16.04
N ARG A 320 9.59 -12.65 -17.31
CA ARG A 320 8.48 -12.15 -18.14
C ARG A 320 7.11 -12.21 -17.46
N ALA A 321 6.78 -13.33 -16.82
CA ALA A 321 5.48 -13.51 -16.15
C ALA A 321 5.35 -12.56 -14.94
N LEU A 322 6.42 -12.40 -14.16
CA LEU A 322 6.47 -11.51 -13.01
C LEU A 322 6.37 -10.04 -13.44
N GLY A 323 7.13 -9.63 -14.48
CA GLY A 323 7.06 -8.28 -15.02
C GLY A 323 5.66 -7.94 -15.55
N HIS A 324 5.02 -8.89 -16.25
CA HIS A 324 3.63 -8.72 -16.71
C HIS A 324 2.66 -8.54 -15.55
N MET A 325 2.75 -9.38 -14.53
CA MET A 325 1.94 -9.29 -13.31
C MET A 325 2.05 -7.90 -12.65
N ILE A 326 3.27 -7.38 -12.47
CA ILE A 326 3.47 -6.05 -11.87
C ILE A 326 2.84 -4.95 -12.74
N LYS A 327 2.99 -5.02 -14.07
CA LYS A 327 2.36 -4.07 -14.99
C LYS A 327 0.84 -4.05 -14.89
N GLU A 328 0.20 -5.17 -14.62
CA GLU A 328 -1.25 -5.22 -14.38
C GLU A 328 -1.66 -4.53 -13.08
N PHE A 329 -0.86 -4.66 -12.00
CA PHE A 329 -1.07 -3.88 -10.79
C PHE A 329 -0.93 -2.37 -11.06
N ILE A 330 0.09 -1.95 -11.83
CA ILE A 330 0.27 -0.56 -12.25
C ILE A 330 -0.96 -0.08 -13.05
N ALA A 331 -1.40 -0.83 -14.05
CA ALA A 331 -2.57 -0.50 -14.85
C ALA A 331 -3.85 -0.39 -14.00
N THR A 332 -3.96 -1.18 -12.92
CA THR A 332 -5.10 -1.13 -12.02
C THR A 332 -5.15 0.18 -11.22
N ILE A 333 -4.00 0.70 -10.77
CA ILE A 333 -3.97 2.00 -10.09
C ILE A 333 -4.15 3.16 -11.06
N GLN A 334 -3.64 3.06 -12.30
CA GLN A 334 -3.82 4.07 -13.34
C GLN A 334 -5.28 4.27 -13.72
N ARG A 335 -6.04 3.17 -13.94
CA ARG A 335 -7.48 3.26 -14.28
C ARG A 335 -8.31 4.03 -13.25
N LYS A 336 -7.89 4.08 -11.99
CA LYS A 336 -8.59 4.85 -10.95
C LYS A 336 -8.37 6.34 -11.09
N ILE A 337 -7.18 6.76 -11.52
CA ILE A 337 -6.84 8.17 -11.70
C ILE A 337 -7.41 8.69 -13.03
N ASP A 338 -7.39 7.88 -14.10
CA ASP A 338 -7.98 8.26 -15.39
C ASP A 338 -9.48 8.62 -15.27
N GLY A 339 -10.18 8.12 -14.26
CA GLY A 339 -11.58 8.44 -13.96
C GLY A 339 -11.78 9.80 -13.28
N LEU A 340 -10.73 10.42 -12.74
CA LEU A 340 -10.80 11.71 -12.04
C LEU A 340 -10.63 12.90 -12.98
N GLU A 341 -10.10 12.69 -14.20
CA GLU A 341 -9.89 13.80 -15.16
C GLU A 341 -11.22 14.36 -15.69
N PRO A 342 -11.33 15.67 -15.91
CA PRO A 342 -12.45 16.26 -16.63
C PRO A 342 -12.61 15.60 -18.02
N GLY A 343 -13.71 14.88 -18.24
CA GLY A 343 -13.94 14.06 -19.44
C GLY A 343 -13.54 12.59 -19.33
N GLY A 344 -12.94 12.14 -18.23
CA GLY A 344 -12.59 10.73 -17.99
C GLY A 344 -13.82 9.84 -17.82
N ALA A 345 -14.90 10.36 -17.22
CA ALA A 345 -16.18 9.68 -17.09
C ALA A 345 -16.82 9.39 -18.46
N ASP A 346 -16.72 10.29 -19.41
CA ASP A 346 -17.26 10.12 -20.78
C ASP A 346 -16.40 9.13 -21.59
N ARG A 347 -15.08 9.17 -21.47
CA ARG A 347 -14.16 8.22 -22.11
C ARG A 347 -14.38 6.79 -21.59
N ASN A 348 -14.61 6.62 -20.30
CA ASN A 348 -14.92 5.31 -19.71
C ASN A 348 -16.32 4.80 -20.09
N ARG A 349 -17.33 5.68 -20.20
CA ARG A 349 -18.65 5.33 -20.76
C ARG A 349 -18.54 4.89 -22.23
N GLN A 350 -17.78 5.61 -23.04
CA GLN A 350 -17.57 5.26 -24.46
C GLN A 350 -16.77 3.95 -24.64
N LYS A 351 -15.73 3.69 -23.81
CA LYS A 351 -15.01 2.41 -23.82
C LYS A 351 -15.91 1.23 -23.40
N ARG A 352 -16.73 1.40 -22.35
CA ARG A 352 -17.72 0.38 -21.95
C ARG A 352 -18.80 0.16 -22.98
N ALA A 353 -19.29 1.23 -23.63
CA ALA A 353 -20.27 1.12 -24.70
C ALA A 353 -19.71 0.45 -25.98
N ARG A 354 -18.42 0.65 -26.32
CA ARG A 354 -17.75 -0.06 -27.39
C ARG A 354 -17.52 -1.53 -27.07
N ALA A 355 -17.04 -1.86 -25.86
CA ALA A 355 -16.89 -3.23 -25.41
C ALA A 355 -18.21 -4.02 -25.37
N ALA A 356 -19.32 -3.35 -25.02
CA ALA A 356 -20.66 -3.95 -25.02
C ALA A 356 -21.26 -4.14 -26.43
N ARG A 357 -20.72 -3.45 -27.45
CA ARG A 357 -21.19 -3.56 -28.84
C ARG A 357 -20.35 -4.51 -29.72
N GLY A 358 -19.33 -5.18 -29.14
CA GLY A 358 -18.57 -6.22 -29.85
C GLY A 358 -17.73 -5.72 -31.04
N VAL A 359 -17.24 -4.47 -31.01
CA VAL A 359 -16.33 -3.90 -32.03
C VAL A 359 -15.00 -3.55 -31.39
#